data_7b31e9c62f4bcee1b575ec8d0d80df1a
#
_entry.id   7b31e9c62f4bcee1b575ec8d0d80df1a
#
_cell.length_a   1.000
_cell.length_b   1.000
_cell.length_c   1.000
_cell.angle_alpha   90.00
_cell.angle_beta   90.00
_cell.angle_gamma   90.00
#
_symmetry.space_group_name_H-M   'P 1'
#
loop_
_entity.id
_entity.type
_entity.pdbx_description
1 polymer ?
#
loop_
_entity_poly.entity_id
_entity_poly.type
_entity_poly.pdbx_seq_one_letter_code
_entity_poly.pdbx_strand_id
1 'polypeptide(L)'
;AESNYDGYVLLINLNDPLEEEPDYNTLPDIGILGKIKSKIDLPNGITRVVMTGIDRVEIVSINNNNDFLSAFVISTKEYDYNEVEASALRRVLYRKLDEYIDISPYMSNTVIGRITEVKNISKLSDIIVSELPLEYNEVLKYVSITNPMNRIREITLDLSKEIETVRLENEIEDNLKVKLEEEQKEYMLREKIKLIKEELGEVDLKDADIDKIRNKMNSLDLPESIIKRLNEEIDRYSLTSSASPEVTTIRTYIDWLLCLPWNKLSKDNTDVKKITEVL
;
A
#
# COMPACT_ATOMS: atom_id res chain seq x y z
N ALA A 1 -23.26 34.25 -12.84
CA ALA A 1 -23.20 34.37 -11.36
C ALA A 1 -22.78 35.79 -10.92
N GLU A 2 -21.72 36.36 -11.53
CA GLU A 2 -21.16 37.64 -11.10
C GLU A 2 -22.17 38.81 -11.24
N SER A 3 -22.88 38.88 -12.34
CA SER A 3 -23.83 39.97 -12.62
C SER A 3 -25.22 39.76 -12.02
N ASN A 4 -25.67 38.50 -11.87
CA ASN A 4 -27.06 38.21 -11.52
C ASN A 4 -27.23 37.78 -10.05
N TYR A 5 -26.14 37.37 -9.37
CA TYR A 5 -26.19 36.80 -8.03
C TYR A 5 -25.07 37.35 -7.12
N ASP A 6 -24.61 38.60 -7.32
CA ASP A 6 -23.54 39.21 -6.52
C ASP A 6 -22.29 38.34 -6.29
N GLY A 7 -21.97 37.47 -7.26
CA GLY A 7 -20.87 36.55 -7.17
C GLY A 7 -21.10 35.31 -6.29
N TYR A 8 -22.33 35.07 -5.86
CA TYR A 8 -22.67 33.84 -5.15
C TYR A 8 -22.82 32.68 -6.14
N VAL A 9 -22.29 31.52 -5.73
CA VAL A 9 -22.36 30.27 -6.48
C VAL A 9 -22.63 29.11 -5.54
N LEU A 10 -23.37 28.12 -6.03
CA LEU A 10 -23.54 26.86 -5.34
C LEU A 10 -22.49 25.88 -5.84
N LEU A 11 -21.72 25.32 -4.93
CA LEU A 11 -20.76 24.26 -5.17
C LEU A 11 -21.39 22.94 -4.77
N ILE A 12 -21.46 21.99 -5.69
CA ILE A 12 -22.01 20.67 -5.48
C ILE A 12 -20.91 19.67 -5.84
N ASN A 13 -20.66 18.74 -4.96
CA ASN A 13 -19.73 17.65 -5.22
C ASN A 13 -20.51 16.52 -5.91
N LEU A 14 -19.96 15.99 -6.99
CA LEU A 14 -20.52 14.83 -7.68
C LEU A 14 -20.11 13.54 -6.93
N ASN A 15 -20.96 12.51 -6.99
CA ASN A 15 -20.61 11.19 -6.45
C ASN A 15 -19.48 10.55 -7.26
N ASP A 16 -19.47 10.76 -8.58
CA ASP A 16 -18.35 10.43 -9.46
C ASP A 16 -17.73 11.73 -10.00
N PRO A 17 -16.47 12.06 -9.63
CA PRO A 17 -15.81 13.28 -10.10
C PRO A 17 -15.48 13.27 -11.62
N LEU A 18 -15.61 12.13 -12.30
CA LEU A 18 -15.35 11.98 -13.73
C LEU A 18 -16.63 12.09 -14.58
N GLU A 19 -17.79 12.25 -13.94
CA GLU A 19 -19.06 12.40 -14.63
C GLU A 19 -19.17 13.80 -15.26
N GLU A 20 -19.16 13.88 -16.59
CA GLU A 20 -19.23 15.15 -17.31
C GLU A 20 -20.66 15.73 -17.38
N GLU A 21 -21.68 14.85 -17.43
CA GLU A 21 -23.08 15.24 -17.53
C GLU A 21 -23.91 14.58 -16.40
N PRO A 22 -23.85 15.11 -15.16
CA PRO A 22 -24.56 14.51 -14.03
C PRO A 22 -26.09 14.63 -14.18
N ASP A 23 -26.78 13.56 -13.81
CA ASP A 23 -28.24 13.63 -13.67
C ASP A 23 -28.59 14.48 -12.45
N TYR A 24 -29.34 15.54 -12.67
CA TYR A 24 -29.73 16.50 -11.61
C TYR A 24 -30.56 15.85 -10.49
N ASN A 25 -31.19 14.69 -10.74
CA ASN A 25 -31.95 13.95 -9.75
C ASN A 25 -31.02 13.11 -8.81
N THR A 26 -29.78 12.91 -9.18
CA THR A 26 -28.80 12.14 -8.40
C THR A 26 -27.81 13.03 -7.63
N LEU A 27 -27.94 14.34 -7.76
CA LEU A 27 -27.09 15.29 -7.05
C LEU A 27 -27.35 15.23 -5.54
N PRO A 28 -26.31 15.47 -4.71
CA PRO A 28 -26.46 15.52 -3.26
C PRO A 28 -27.43 16.61 -2.80
N ASP A 29 -28.16 16.34 -1.73
CA ASP A 29 -29.09 17.30 -1.13
C ASP A 29 -28.36 18.48 -0.44
N ILE A 30 -27.07 18.33 -0.13
CA ILE A 30 -26.26 19.34 0.55
C ILE A 30 -25.18 19.86 -0.39
N GLY A 31 -25.13 21.17 -0.51
CA GLY A 31 -24.07 21.88 -1.22
C GLY A 31 -23.37 22.93 -0.36
N ILE A 32 -22.41 23.62 -0.93
CA ILE A 32 -21.68 24.71 -0.28
C ILE A 32 -21.97 26.00 -1.02
N LEU A 33 -22.53 26.99 -0.31
CA LEU A 33 -22.65 28.35 -0.83
C LEU A 33 -21.28 28.99 -0.82
N GLY A 34 -20.79 29.35 -1.99
CA GLY A 34 -19.52 30.04 -2.19
C GLY A 34 -19.69 31.46 -2.71
N LYS A 35 -18.67 32.27 -2.51
CA LYS A 35 -18.57 33.60 -3.09
C LYS A 35 -17.30 33.73 -3.90
N ILE A 36 -17.44 34.21 -5.14
CA ILE A 36 -16.32 34.51 -6.02
C ILE A 36 -15.53 35.70 -5.44
N LYS A 37 -14.23 35.51 -5.23
CA LYS A 37 -13.30 36.56 -4.76
C LYS A 37 -12.55 37.21 -5.90
N SER A 38 -12.09 36.39 -6.84
CA SER A 38 -11.37 36.88 -8.03
C SER A 38 -11.55 35.90 -9.18
N LYS A 39 -11.48 36.45 -10.38
CA LYS A 39 -11.54 35.76 -11.66
C LYS A 39 -10.37 36.18 -12.51
N ILE A 40 -9.69 35.23 -13.13
CA ILE A 40 -8.57 35.46 -14.05
C ILE A 40 -8.82 34.65 -15.30
N ASP A 41 -9.00 35.31 -16.42
CA ASP A 41 -9.12 34.64 -17.71
C ASP A 41 -7.72 34.42 -18.31
N LEU A 42 -7.40 33.18 -18.62
CA LEU A 42 -6.12 32.74 -19.16
C LEU A 42 -6.18 32.70 -20.70
N PRO A 43 -5.02 32.89 -21.40
CA PRO A 43 -4.99 32.96 -22.87
C PRO A 43 -5.49 31.72 -23.61
N ASN A 44 -5.58 30.58 -22.95
CA ASN A 44 -6.05 29.28 -23.48
C ASN A 44 -7.58 29.08 -23.37
N GLY A 45 -8.33 30.13 -23.02
CA GLY A 45 -9.78 30.04 -22.81
C GLY A 45 -10.21 29.45 -21.46
N ILE A 46 -9.25 29.14 -20.59
CA ILE A 46 -9.53 28.66 -19.23
C ILE A 46 -9.70 29.87 -18.32
N THR A 47 -10.77 29.82 -17.51
CA THR A 47 -10.99 30.81 -16.45
C THR A 47 -10.63 30.23 -15.09
N ARG A 48 -9.68 30.86 -14.41
CA ARG A 48 -9.36 30.52 -13.01
C ARG A 48 -10.20 31.38 -12.08
N VAL A 49 -10.94 30.75 -11.18
CA VAL A 49 -11.78 31.42 -10.20
C VAL A 49 -11.31 31.08 -8.80
N VAL A 50 -11.14 32.09 -7.95
CA VAL A 50 -10.88 31.92 -6.52
C VAL A 50 -12.19 32.18 -5.78
N MET A 51 -12.63 31.20 -5.02
CA MET A 51 -13.88 31.25 -4.28
C MET A 51 -13.66 31.03 -2.79
N THR A 52 -14.56 31.59 -1.97
CA THR A 52 -14.60 31.35 -0.53
C THR A 52 -15.91 30.63 -0.19
N GLY A 53 -15.83 29.45 0.45
CA GLY A 53 -17.01 28.82 1.04
C GLY A 53 -17.56 29.67 2.18
N ILE A 54 -18.86 29.84 2.21
CA ILE A 54 -19.57 30.64 3.22
C ILE A 54 -20.28 29.73 4.20
N ASP A 55 -21.16 28.84 3.70
CA ASP A 55 -21.97 27.97 4.52
C ASP A 55 -22.40 26.72 3.76
N ARG A 56 -22.84 25.69 4.48
CA ARG A 56 -23.57 24.55 3.92
C ARG A 56 -25.01 24.93 3.68
N VAL A 57 -25.55 24.51 2.57
CA VAL A 57 -26.91 24.77 2.19
C VAL A 57 -27.61 23.51 1.74
N GLU A 58 -28.89 23.41 2.08
CA GLU A 58 -29.78 22.36 1.56
C GLU A 58 -30.32 22.79 0.21
N ILE A 59 -30.24 21.90 -0.79
CA ILE A 59 -30.71 22.15 -2.14
C ILE A 59 -32.18 21.76 -2.23
N VAL A 60 -33.06 22.74 -2.45
CA VAL A 60 -34.50 22.51 -2.56
C VAL A 60 -34.89 22.13 -3.98
N SER A 61 -34.32 22.83 -4.97
CA SER A 61 -34.59 22.54 -6.37
C SER A 61 -33.46 23.07 -7.25
N ILE A 62 -33.23 22.40 -8.36
CA ILE A 62 -32.30 22.83 -9.40
C ILE A 62 -33.10 23.12 -10.66
N ASN A 63 -32.90 24.29 -11.25
CA ASN A 63 -33.56 24.73 -12.47
C ASN A 63 -32.51 24.86 -13.57
N ASN A 64 -32.77 24.18 -14.68
CA ASN A 64 -31.97 24.32 -15.90
C ASN A 64 -32.57 25.44 -16.75
N ASN A 65 -31.98 26.63 -16.69
CA ASN A 65 -32.23 27.68 -17.65
C ASN A 65 -31.21 27.50 -18.79
N ASN A 66 -31.63 27.49 -20.01
CA ASN A 66 -30.85 27.14 -21.23
C ASN A 66 -29.38 27.63 -21.25
N ASP A 67 -29.06 28.69 -20.51
CA ASP A 67 -27.73 29.31 -20.49
C ASP A 67 -26.89 28.88 -19.24
N PHE A 68 -27.54 28.51 -18.12
CA PHE A 68 -26.86 28.11 -16.87
C PHE A 68 -27.79 27.42 -15.89
N LEU A 69 -27.21 26.65 -15.00
CA LEU A 69 -27.93 26.03 -13.88
C LEU A 69 -28.12 27.04 -12.75
N SER A 70 -29.32 27.07 -12.20
CA SER A 70 -29.65 27.82 -10.99
C SER A 70 -30.31 26.91 -9.96
N ALA A 71 -30.13 27.21 -8.68
CA ALA A 71 -30.74 26.40 -7.59
C ALA A 71 -31.38 27.28 -6.55
N PHE A 72 -32.49 26.78 -5.99
CA PHE A 72 -33.03 27.30 -4.73
C PHE A 72 -32.39 26.55 -3.59
N VAL A 73 -31.79 27.29 -2.66
CA VAL A 73 -31.10 26.73 -1.50
C VAL A 73 -31.58 27.36 -0.21
N ILE A 74 -31.56 26.60 0.84
CA ILE A 74 -31.90 27.06 2.21
C ILE A 74 -30.64 26.87 3.06
N SER A 75 -30.29 27.89 3.86
CA SER A 75 -29.22 27.75 4.84
C SER A 75 -29.53 26.60 5.80
N THR A 76 -28.55 25.74 6.08
CA THR A 76 -28.72 24.67 7.06
C THR A 76 -29.04 25.27 8.43
N LYS A 77 -29.90 24.61 9.21
CA LYS A 77 -30.31 25.11 10.53
C LYS A 77 -29.09 25.36 11.41
N GLU A 78 -29.06 26.50 12.11
CA GLU A 78 -28.15 26.64 13.23
C GLU A 78 -28.49 25.58 14.29
N TYR A 79 -27.48 24.82 14.69
CA TYR A 79 -27.65 23.80 15.71
C TYR A 79 -27.26 24.38 17.06
N ASP A 80 -28.23 24.41 17.97
CA ASP A 80 -27.95 24.61 19.39
C ASP A 80 -27.21 23.40 19.93
N TYR A 81 -26.07 23.61 20.51
CA TYR A 81 -25.26 22.56 21.14
C TYR A 81 -24.83 22.97 22.55
N ASN A 82 -24.69 21.96 23.42
CA ASN A 82 -24.23 22.18 24.77
C ASN A 82 -22.74 22.53 24.77
N GLU A 83 -22.37 23.71 25.24
CA GLU A 83 -20.99 24.19 25.31
C GLU A 83 -20.07 23.27 26.13
N VAL A 84 -20.60 22.61 27.16
CA VAL A 84 -19.82 21.64 27.96
C VAL A 84 -19.48 20.41 27.12
N GLU A 85 -20.45 19.90 26.38
CA GLU A 85 -20.24 18.77 25.48
C GLU A 85 -19.29 19.13 24.34
N ALA A 86 -19.48 20.29 23.73
CA ALA A 86 -18.58 20.82 22.69
C ALA A 86 -17.14 20.94 23.18
N SER A 87 -16.95 21.45 24.40
CA SER A 87 -15.63 21.54 25.02
C SER A 87 -15.01 20.18 25.30
N ALA A 88 -15.81 19.20 25.75
CA ALA A 88 -15.34 17.85 25.99
C ALA A 88 -14.90 17.16 24.68
N LEU A 89 -15.75 17.24 23.62
CA LEU A 89 -15.40 16.69 22.30
C LEU A 89 -14.15 17.33 21.70
N ARG A 90 -14.00 18.64 21.83
CA ARG A 90 -12.81 19.37 21.38
C ARG A 90 -11.55 18.85 22.07
N ARG A 91 -11.58 18.61 23.38
CA ARG A 91 -10.44 18.05 24.12
C ARG A 91 -10.07 16.65 23.66
N VAL A 92 -11.09 15.80 23.40
CA VAL A 92 -10.85 14.44 22.90
C VAL A 92 -10.22 14.51 21.51
N LEU A 93 -10.76 15.35 20.63
CA LEU A 93 -10.28 15.55 19.27
C LEU A 93 -8.80 16.06 19.26
N TYR A 94 -8.47 17.07 20.04
CA TYR A 94 -7.10 17.60 20.12
C TYR A 94 -6.11 16.54 20.59
N ARG A 95 -6.46 15.75 21.60
CA ARG A 95 -5.62 14.66 22.06
C ARG A 95 -5.38 13.61 20.96
N LYS A 96 -6.42 13.34 20.13
CA LYS A 96 -6.27 12.42 19.00
C LYS A 96 -5.44 13.03 17.86
N LEU A 97 -5.56 14.32 17.64
CA LEU A 97 -4.71 15.02 16.67
C LEU A 97 -3.25 15.04 17.09
N ASP A 98 -2.97 15.31 18.37
CA ASP A 98 -1.61 15.24 18.91
C ASP A 98 -1.04 13.82 18.72
N GLU A 99 -1.81 12.78 19.06
CA GLU A 99 -1.40 11.39 18.89
C GLU A 99 -1.13 11.04 17.41
N TYR A 100 -1.95 11.54 16.48
CA TYR A 100 -1.78 11.33 15.05
C TYR A 100 -0.51 12.01 14.50
N ILE A 101 -0.26 13.25 14.92
CA ILE A 101 0.92 14.01 14.47
C ILE A 101 2.22 13.37 14.92
N ASP A 102 2.25 12.78 16.11
CA ASP A 102 3.44 12.12 16.62
C ASP A 102 3.86 10.89 15.80
N ILE A 103 2.91 10.24 15.11
CA ILE A 103 3.16 9.00 14.39
C ILE A 103 3.08 9.14 12.86
N SER A 104 2.43 10.19 12.36
CA SER A 104 2.14 10.38 10.92
C SER A 104 3.07 11.42 10.29
N PRO A 105 3.68 11.12 9.14
CA PRO A 105 4.46 12.10 8.40
C PRO A 105 3.60 13.14 7.66
N TYR A 106 2.29 12.95 7.59
CA TYR A 106 1.39 13.73 6.74
C TYR A 106 0.92 15.04 7.38
N MET A 107 0.95 15.16 8.70
CA MET A 107 0.48 16.33 9.39
C MET A 107 1.62 17.00 10.18
N SER A 108 1.68 18.33 10.16
CA SER A 108 2.74 19.10 10.84
C SER A 108 2.21 19.86 12.05
N ASN A 109 3.09 20.16 13.00
CA ASN A 109 2.78 20.96 14.19
C ASN A 109 2.24 22.38 13.88
N THR A 110 2.49 22.91 12.67
CA THR A 110 1.94 24.19 12.22
C THR A 110 0.43 24.15 12.03
N VAL A 111 -0.12 22.98 11.73
CA VAL A 111 -1.57 22.75 11.58
C VAL A 111 -2.27 22.86 12.92
N ILE A 112 -1.68 22.31 14.00
CA ILE A 112 -2.23 22.43 15.36
C ILE A 112 -2.39 23.90 15.76
N GLY A 113 -1.40 24.75 15.49
CA GLY A 113 -1.49 26.18 15.80
C GLY A 113 -2.72 26.82 15.16
N ARG A 114 -2.99 26.54 13.89
CA ARG A 114 -4.19 27.05 13.19
C ARG A 114 -5.49 26.48 13.76
N ILE A 115 -5.52 25.21 14.09
CA ILE A 115 -6.69 24.51 14.62
C ILE A 115 -7.07 25.02 16.01
N THR A 116 -6.09 25.27 16.89
CA THR A 116 -6.32 25.70 18.28
C THR A 116 -6.86 27.11 18.39
N GLU A 117 -6.64 27.97 17.42
CA GLU A 117 -7.17 29.35 17.38
C GLU A 117 -8.66 29.40 17.02
N VAL A 118 -9.21 28.33 16.44
CA VAL A 118 -10.59 28.30 15.94
C VAL A 118 -11.58 27.97 17.05
N LYS A 119 -12.39 28.96 17.41
CA LYS A 119 -13.45 28.82 18.44
C LYS A 119 -14.72 28.14 17.91
N ASN A 120 -15.10 28.44 16.66
CA ASN A 120 -16.30 27.91 16.06
C ASN A 120 -16.14 26.44 15.69
N ILE A 121 -17.01 25.59 16.25
CA ILE A 121 -16.90 24.13 16.12
C ILE A 121 -17.14 23.63 14.69
N SER A 122 -17.98 24.31 13.92
CA SER A 122 -18.20 24.00 12.51
C SER A 122 -16.95 24.28 11.67
N LYS A 123 -16.38 25.47 11.83
CA LYS A 123 -15.12 25.84 11.14
C LYS A 123 -13.95 24.95 11.57
N LEU A 124 -13.90 24.58 12.85
CA LEU A 124 -12.90 23.67 13.37
C LEU A 124 -12.93 22.33 12.63
N SER A 125 -14.14 21.74 12.51
CA SER A 125 -14.29 20.47 11.80
C SER A 125 -13.87 20.56 10.33
N ASP A 126 -14.20 21.65 9.64
CA ASP A 126 -13.90 21.85 8.23
C ASP A 126 -12.38 21.99 7.98
N ILE A 127 -11.70 22.73 8.86
CA ILE A 127 -10.22 22.85 8.78
C ILE A 127 -9.56 21.50 9.01
N ILE A 128 -9.99 20.73 10.01
CA ILE A 128 -9.40 19.41 10.28
C ILE A 128 -9.59 18.48 9.09
N VAL A 129 -10.78 18.39 8.53
CA VAL A 129 -11.05 17.57 7.34
C VAL A 129 -10.17 17.98 6.16
N SER A 130 -9.90 19.30 5.99
CA SER A 130 -9.04 19.77 4.88
C SER A 130 -7.54 19.45 5.06
N GLU A 131 -7.11 19.10 6.26
CA GLU A 131 -5.71 18.78 6.58
C GLU A 131 -5.45 17.27 6.71
N LEU A 132 -6.50 16.46 6.78
CA LEU A 132 -6.37 15.01 6.79
C LEU A 132 -6.19 14.46 5.37
N PRO A 133 -5.40 13.41 5.17
CA PRO A 133 -5.18 12.77 3.86
C PRO A 133 -6.38 11.88 3.50
N LEU A 134 -7.54 12.49 3.33
CA LEU A 134 -8.79 11.80 3.06
C LEU A 134 -9.02 11.59 1.56
N GLU A 135 -9.60 10.46 1.20
CA GLU A 135 -10.08 10.23 -0.14
C GLU A 135 -11.34 11.04 -0.45
N TYR A 136 -11.62 11.22 -1.74
CA TYR A 136 -12.76 12.02 -2.21
C TYR A 136 -14.10 11.64 -1.56
N ASN A 137 -14.39 10.34 -1.49
CA ASN A 137 -15.64 9.85 -0.89
C ASN A 137 -15.74 10.13 0.62
N GLU A 138 -14.64 10.15 1.32
CA GLU A 138 -14.59 10.48 2.74
C GLU A 138 -14.84 11.97 2.96
N VAL A 139 -14.30 12.83 2.11
CA VAL A 139 -14.60 14.27 2.13
C VAL A 139 -16.08 14.51 1.90
N LEU A 140 -16.72 13.81 0.95
CA LEU A 140 -18.16 13.90 0.70
C LEU A 140 -18.98 13.54 1.93
N LYS A 141 -18.61 12.50 2.67
CA LYS A 141 -19.23 12.14 3.94
C LYS A 141 -19.30 13.32 4.90
N TYR A 142 -18.19 14.05 5.05
CA TYR A 142 -18.12 15.19 5.97
C TYR A 142 -18.86 16.44 5.46
N VAL A 143 -18.94 16.62 4.17
CA VAL A 143 -19.76 17.71 3.58
C VAL A 143 -21.23 17.47 3.86
N SER A 144 -21.72 16.25 3.77
CA SER A 144 -23.13 15.89 3.99
C SER A 144 -23.57 15.97 5.46
N ILE A 145 -22.65 15.88 6.43
CA ILE A 145 -22.97 16.00 7.85
C ILE A 145 -23.17 17.48 8.21
N THR A 146 -24.42 17.93 8.27
CA THR A 146 -24.76 19.33 8.58
C THR A 146 -24.56 19.67 10.05
N ASN A 147 -24.84 18.73 10.99
CA ASN A 147 -24.63 18.95 12.42
C ASN A 147 -23.14 18.94 12.79
N PRO A 148 -22.55 20.04 13.26
CA PRO A 148 -21.12 20.14 13.53
C PRO A 148 -20.65 19.24 14.69
N MET A 149 -21.53 18.96 15.67
CA MET A 149 -21.19 18.06 16.78
C MET A 149 -21.05 16.60 16.29
N ASN A 150 -21.96 16.17 15.44
CA ASN A 150 -21.91 14.84 14.82
C ASN A 150 -20.68 14.73 13.91
N ARG A 151 -20.38 15.77 13.15
CA ARG A 151 -19.20 15.81 12.28
C ARG A 151 -17.91 15.66 13.08
N ILE A 152 -17.77 16.35 14.22
CA ILE A 152 -16.58 16.18 15.08
C ILE A 152 -16.51 14.78 15.70
N ARG A 153 -17.65 14.18 16.07
CA ARG A 153 -17.64 12.79 16.55
C ARG A 153 -17.15 11.83 15.49
N GLU A 154 -17.66 11.96 14.26
CA GLU A 154 -17.22 11.13 13.13
C GLU A 154 -15.73 11.33 12.81
N ILE A 155 -15.25 12.58 12.75
CA ILE A 155 -13.83 12.89 12.57
C ILE A 155 -12.99 12.22 13.66
N THR A 156 -13.42 12.29 14.92
CA THR A 156 -12.68 11.70 16.04
C THR A 156 -12.63 10.17 15.96
N LEU A 157 -13.72 9.54 15.50
CA LEU A 157 -13.76 8.09 15.29
C LEU A 157 -12.87 7.65 14.13
N ASP A 158 -12.97 8.33 13.00
CA ASP A 158 -12.17 7.99 11.82
C ASP A 158 -10.67 8.28 12.05
N LEU A 159 -10.35 9.38 12.75
CA LEU A 159 -8.98 9.66 13.17
C LEU A 159 -8.44 8.58 14.14
N SER A 160 -9.28 8.00 14.99
CA SER A 160 -8.85 6.91 15.87
C SER A 160 -8.52 5.63 15.10
N LYS A 161 -9.28 5.32 14.04
CA LYS A 161 -8.97 4.20 13.13
C LYS A 161 -7.69 4.45 12.35
N GLU A 162 -7.52 5.67 11.85
CA GLU A 162 -6.34 6.07 11.10
C GLU A 162 -5.06 5.96 11.95
N ILE A 163 -5.12 6.35 13.23
CA ILE A 163 -4.02 6.18 14.18
C ILE A 163 -3.61 4.70 14.30
N GLU A 164 -4.59 3.79 14.38
CA GLU A 164 -4.32 2.36 14.45
C GLU A 164 -3.68 1.85 13.15
N THR A 165 -4.18 2.32 12.00
CA THR A 165 -3.63 1.97 10.67
C THR A 165 -2.19 2.41 10.53
N VAL A 166 -1.89 3.68 10.81
CA VAL A 166 -0.52 4.23 10.71
C VAL A 166 0.45 3.54 11.68
N ARG A 167 0.00 3.15 12.87
CA ARG A 167 0.82 2.36 13.79
C ARG A 167 1.20 1.00 13.23
N LEU A 168 0.23 0.30 12.62
CA LEU A 168 0.48 -0.98 11.98
C LEU A 168 1.39 -0.84 10.76
N GLU A 169 1.22 0.20 9.96
CA GLU A 169 2.11 0.51 8.83
C GLU A 169 3.55 0.72 9.30
N ASN A 170 3.76 1.54 10.32
CA ASN A 170 5.07 1.78 10.90
C ASN A 170 5.71 0.49 11.45
N GLU A 171 4.93 -0.35 12.14
CA GLU A 171 5.42 -1.65 12.63
C GLU A 171 5.83 -2.59 11.48
N ILE A 172 5.05 -2.63 10.39
CA ILE A 172 5.37 -3.42 9.20
C ILE A 172 6.65 -2.89 8.53
N GLU A 173 6.79 -1.57 8.38
CA GLU A 173 7.97 -0.95 7.79
C GLU A 173 9.24 -1.24 8.62
N ASP A 174 9.16 -1.12 9.94
CA ASP A 174 10.27 -1.44 10.84
C ASP A 174 10.69 -2.92 10.73
N ASN A 175 9.72 -3.83 10.70
CA ASN A 175 9.98 -5.26 10.53
C ASN A 175 10.61 -5.58 9.15
N LEU A 176 10.16 -4.92 8.08
CA LEU A 176 10.75 -5.05 6.74
C LEU A 176 12.18 -4.54 6.71
N LYS A 177 12.43 -3.40 7.35
CA LYS A 177 13.77 -2.81 7.43
C LYS A 177 14.75 -3.74 8.13
N VAL A 178 14.37 -4.31 9.29
CA VAL A 178 15.19 -5.27 10.02
C VAL A 178 15.53 -6.48 9.15
N LYS A 179 14.55 -7.07 8.44
CA LYS A 179 14.79 -8.21 7.54
C LYS A 179 15.75 -7.86 6.40
N LEU A 180 15.58 -6.69 5.78
CA LEU A 180 16.48 -6.23 4.72
C LEU A 180 17.91 -6.05 5.22
N GLU A 181 18.09 -5.49 6.43
CA GLU A 181 19.41 -5.34 7.05
C GLU A 181 20.06 -6.69 7.35
N GLU A 182 19.28 -7.69 7.81
CA GLU A 182 19.76 -9.07 8.02
C GLU A 182 20.18 -9.74 6.72
N GLU A 183 19.39 -9.66 5.67
CA GLU A 183 19.71 -10.22 4.35
C GLU A 183 20.96 -9.57 3.74
N GLN A 184 21.07 -8.24 3.83
CA GLN A 184 22.26 -7.53 3.35
C GLN A 184 23.51 -7.95 4.12
N LYS A 185 23.41 -8.10 5.45
CA LYS A 185 24.50 -8.57 6.29
C LYS A 185 24.91 -9.98 5.93
N GLU A 186 23.97 -10.89 5.72
CA GLU A 186 24.24 -12.26 5.28
C GLU A 186 24.93 -12.29 3.93
N TYR A 187 24.45 -11.51 2.96
CA TYR A 187 25.08 -11.38 1.65
C TYR A 187 26.54 -10.90 1.76
N MET A 188 26.78 -9.83 2.53
CA MET A 188 28.14 -9.31 2.73
C MET A 188 29.06 -10.31 3.42
N LEU A 189 28.54 -11.10 4.36
CA LEU A 189 29.34 -12.14 5.01
C LEU A 189 29.70 -13.28 4.02
N ARG A 190 28.77 -13.69 3.17
CA ARG A 190 29.03 -14.69 2.11
C ARG A 190 30.09 -14.20 1.11
N GLU A 191 30.00 -12.94 0.66
CA GLU A 191 31.00 -12.36 -0.22
C GLU A 191 32.39 -12.26 0.45
N LYS A 192 32.46 -11.89 1.73
CA LYS A 192 33.72 -11.89 2.49
C LYS A 192 34.31 -13.29 2.61
N ILE A 193 33.48 -14.30 2.88
CA ILE A 193 33.97 -15.71 2.92
C ILE A 193 34.51 -16.10 1.56
N LYS A 194 33.85 -15.72 0.47
CA LYS A 194 34.34 -16.01 -0.89
C LYS A 194 35.71 -15.37 -1.16
N LEU A 195 35.85 -14.07 -0.86
CA LEU A 195 37.14 -13.37 -1.03
C LEU A 195 38.25 -13.99 -0.18
N ILE A 196 37.96 -14.35 1.07
CA ILE A 196 38.96 -15.03 1.93
C ILE A 196 39.37 -16.38 1.35
N LYS A 197 38.42 -17.16 0.82
CA LYS A 197 38.75 -18.42 0.13
C LYS A 197 39.60 -18.20 -1.11
N GLU A 198 39.30 -17.15 -1.88
CA GLU A 198 40.10 -16.74 -3.05
C GLU A 198 41.54 -16.39 -2.66
N GLU A 199 41.74 -15.58 -1.61
CA GLU A 199 43.09 -15.23 -1.11
C GLU A 199 43.87 -16.44 -0.57
N LEU A 200 43.18 -17.40 0.03
CA LEU A 200 43.81 -18.66 0.52
C LEU A 200 44.11 -19.65 -0.60
N GLY A 201 43.75 -19.38 -1.85
CA GLY A 201 43.90 -20.29 -2.97
C GLY A 201 43.02 -21.55 -2.88
N GLU A 202 42.00 -21.52 -2.01
CA GLU A 202 41.03 -22.60 -1.83
C GLU A 202 39.89 -22.55 -2.87
N VAL A 203 40.03 -21.65 -3.85
CA VAL A 203 39.01 -21.32 -4.81
C VAL A 203 39.06 -22.22 -6.03
N ASP A 204 37.85 -22.66 -6.40
CA ASP A 204 37.41 -23.03 -7.73
C ASP A 204 37.53 -24.45 -8.23
N LEU A 205 38.37 -25.29 -7.70
CA LEU A 205 38.32 -26.68 -8.14
C LEU A 205 37.01 -27.37 -7.70
N LYS A 206 36.49 -26.97 -6.52
CA LYS A 206 35.30 -27.59 -5.96
C LYS A 206 34.01 -27.01 -6.53
N ASP A 207 33.95 -25.68 -6.69
CA ASP A 207 32.78 -25.01 -7.29
C ASP A 207 32.66 -25.38 -8.78
N ALA A 208 33.78 -25.41 -9.52
CA ALA A 208 33.81 -25.90 -10.89
C ALA A 208 33.43 -27.40 -11.00
N ASP A 209 33.75 -28.22 -9.98
CA ASP A 209 33.32 -29.62 -9.94
C ASP A 209 31.84 -29.76 -9.64
N ILE A 210 31.28 -28.95 -8.72
CA ILE A 210 29.85 -28.88 -8.42
C ILE A 210 29.05 -28.47 -9.66
N ASP A 211 29.51 -27.48 -10.42
CA ASP A 211 28.87 -27.07 -11.67
C ASP A 211 28.86 -28.20 -12.71
N LYS A 212 29.94 -28.95 -12.82
CA LYS A 212 29.99 -30.14 -13.68
C LYS A 212 29.00 -31.21 -13.23
N ILE A 213 28.90 -31.46 -11.93
CA ILE A 213 27.96 -32.42 -11.36
C ILE A 213 26.51 -31.98 -11.69
N ARG A 214 26.14 -30.70 -11.46
CA ARG A 214 24.81 -30.16 -11.75
C ARG A 214 24.48 -30.24 -13.24
N ASN A 215 25.43 -29.88 -14.12
CA ASN A 215 25.22 -29.98 -15.56
C ASN A 215 25.01 -31.43 -15.99
N LYS A 216 25.75 -32.38 -15.42
CA LYS A 216 25.57 -33.81 -15.71
C LYS A 216 24.24 -34.32 -15.16
N MET A 217 23.83 -33.92 -13.97
CA MET A 217 22.51 -34.24 -13.38
C MET A 217 21.38 -33.79 -14.28
N ASN A 218 21.46 -32.56 -14.80
CA ASN A 218 20.42 -32.00 -15.68
C ASN A 218 20.38 -32.63 -17.07
N SER A 219 21.46 -33.30 -17.49
CA SER A 219 21.52 -34.01 -18.78
C SER A 219 21.01 -35.45 -18.73
N LEU A 220 20.72 -35.96 -17.53
CA LEU A 220 20.28 -37.34 -17.31
C LEU A 220 18.78 -37.36 -16.96
N ASP A 221 18.09 -38.40 -17.44
CA ASP A 221 16.70 -38.66 -17.07
C ASP A 221 16.70 -39.44 -15.73
N LEU A 222 16.62 -38.68 -14.61
CA LEU A 222 16.71 -39.24 -13.27
C LEU A 222 15.34 -39.24 -12.58
N PRO A 223 15.02 -40.24 -11.76
CA PRO A 223 13.85 -40.22 -10.90
C PRO A 223 13.93 -39.08 -9.90
N GLU A 224 12.79 -38.51 -9.53
CA GLU A 224 12.71 -37.36 -8.60
C GLU A 224 13.34 -37.64 -7.23
N SER A 225 13.22 -38.85 -6.74
CA SER A 225 13.85 -39.31 -5.48
C SER A 225 15.39 -39.24 -5.55
N ILE A 226 15.97 -39.54 -6.73
CA ILE A 226 17.42 -39.50 -6.94
C ILE A 226 17.90 -38.06 -7.10
N ILE A 227 17.12 -37.20 -7.77
CA ILE A 227 17.41 -35.77 -7.89
C ILE A 227 17.49 -35.13 -6.50
N LYS A 228 16.51 -35.45 -5.63
CA LYS A 228 16.50 -34.96 -4.24
C LYS A 228 17.74 -35.43 -3.49
N ARG A 229 18.09 -36.71 -3.58
CA ARG A 229 19.25 -37.27 -2.91
C ARG A 229 20.58 -36.67 -3.42
N LEU A 230 20.69 -36.46 -4.73
CA LEU A 230 21.85 -35.80 -5.32
C LEU A 230 22.03 -34.37 -4.80
N ASN A 231 20.96 -33.60 -4.71
CA ASN A 231 21.04 -32.23 -4.16
C ASN A 231 21.52 -32.26 -2.70
N GLU A 232 21.00 -33.14 -1.87
CA GLU A 232 21.44 -33.31 -0.47
C GLU A 232 22.94 -33.61 -0.38
N GLU A 233 23.45 -34.51 -1.23
CA GLU A 233 24.89 -34.89 -1.26
C GLU A 233 25.77 -33.79 -1.87
N ILE A 234 25.27 -33.03 -2.85
CA ILE A 234 26.00 -31.86 -3.41
C ILE A 234 26.14 -30.78 -2.32
N ASP A 235 25.09 -30.52 -1.56
CA ASP A 235 25.13 -29.54 -0.46
C ASP A 235 26.12 -30.00 0.62
N ARG A 236 26.10 -31.29 0.98
CA ARG A 236 27.08 -31.88 1.90
C ARG A 236 28.50 -31.80 1.36
N TYR A 237 28.70 -32.07 0.08
CA TYR A 237 30.01 -31.94 -0.61
C TYR A 237 30.49 -30.49 -0.56
N SER A 238 29.62 -29.50 -0.78
CA SER A 238 29.97 -28.08 -0.75
C SER A 238 30.44 -27.61 0.62
N LEU A 239 29.78 -28.10 1.69
CA LEU A 239 30.04 -27.71 3.10
C LEU A 239 31.27 -28.43 3.71
N THR A 240 31.64 -29.60 3.21
CA THR A 240 32.75 -30.38 3.77
C THR A 240 34.08 -29.76 3.36
N SER A 241 35.05 -29.61 4.26
CA SER A 241 36.39 -29.08 3.93
C SER A 241 37.08 -29.93 2.89
N SER A 242 37.76 -29.31 1.91
CA SER A 242 38.54 -30.02 0.87
C SER A 242 39.68 -30.88 1.42
N ALA A 243 40.16 -30.58 2.63
CA ALA A 243 41.17 -31.38 3.33
C ALA A 243 40.61 -32.62 4.06
N SER A 244 39.27 -32.78 4.14
CA SER A 244 38.66 -33.92 4.82
C SER A 244 38.68 -35.17 3.94
N PRO A 245 39.08 -36.33 4.46
CA PRO A 245 38.97 -37.62 3.75
C PRO A 245 37.55 -37.96 3.29
N GLU A 246 36.54 -37.39 3.97
CA GLU A 246 35.11 -37.59 3.69
C GLU A 246 34.70 -37.01 2.33
N VAL A 247 35.38 -35.96 1.86
CA VAL A 247 35.12 -35.31 0.55
C VAL A 247 35.20 -36.32 -0.58
N THR A 248 36.24 -37.18 -0.59
CA THR A 248 36.44 -38.19 -1.62
C THR A 248 35.30 -39.24 -1.61
N THR A 249 34.82 -39.60 -0.40
CA THR A 249 33.75 -40.57 -0.26
C THR A 249 32.43 -40.00 -0.78
N ILE A 250 32.10 -38.74 -0.43
CA ILE A 250 30.88 -38.06 -0.89
C ILE A 250 30.94 -37.90 -2.41
N ARG A 251 32.10 -37.47 -2.95
CA ARG A 251 32.29 -37.29 -4.38
C ARG A 251 32.12 -38.61 -5.16
N THR A 252 32.68 -39.70 -4.64
CA THR A 252 32.52 -41.02 -5.24
C THR A 252 31.07 -41.49 -5.21
N TYR A 253 30.35 -41.22 -4.14
CA TYR A 253 28.94 -41.56 -4.04
C TYR A 253 28.08 -40.79 -5.05
N ILE A 254 28.33 -39.49 -5.22
CA ILE A 254 27.67 -38.68 -6.26
C ILE A 254 27.96 -39.25 -7.65
N ASP A 255 29.20 -39.65 -7.92
CA ASP A 255 29.56 -40.24 -9.21
C ASP A 255 28.82 -41.55 -9.48
N TRP A 256 28.67 -42.42 -8.48
CA TRP A 256 27.86 -43.61 -8.60
C TRP A 256 26.39 -43.30 -8.90
N LEU A 257 25.77 -42.34 -8.20
CA LEU A 257 24.39 -41.95 -8.47
C LEU A 257 24.20 -41.44 -9.92
N LEU A 258 25.19 -40.71 -10.46
CA LEU A 258 25.16 -40.18 -11.82
C LEU A 258 25.54 -41.22 -12.91
N CYS A 259 26.10 -42.35 -12.51
CA CYS A 259 26.56 -43.39 -13.45
C CYS A 259 25.50 -44.49 -13.62
N LEU A 260 24.65 -44.70 -12.64
CA LEU A 260 23.63 -45.77 -12.68
C LEU A 260 22.54 -45.48 -13.74
N PRO A 261 22.13 -46.51 -14.50
CA PRO A 261 21.10 -46.37 -15.54
C PRO A 261 19.68 -46.43 -14.95
N TRP A 262 19.26 -45.38 -14.21
CA TRP A 262 18.05 -45.36 -13.41
C TRP A 262 16.75 -45.67 -14.17
N ASN A 263 16.61 -45.19 -15.41
CA ASN A 263 15.41 -45.38 -16.22
C ASN A 263 15.63 -46.36 -17.38
N LYS A 264 16.69 -47.19 -17.31
CA LYS A 264 16.96 -48.20 -18.33
C LYS A 264 16.60 -49.58 -17.77
N LEU A 265 15.62 -50.19 -18.38
CA LEU A 265 15.26 -51.56 -18.11
C LEU A 265 15.89 -52.49 -19.15
N SER A 266 16.40 -53.66 -18.69
CA SER A 266 16.82 -54.71 -19.58
C SER A 266 15.59 -55.24 -20.34
N LYS A 267 15.73 -55.54 -21.63
CA LYS A 267 14.67 -56.23 -22.36
C LYS A 267 14.60 -57.67 -21.87
N ASP A 268 13.43 -58.06 -21.39
CA ASP A 268 13.20 -59.43 -21.01
C ASP A 268 13.36 -60.33 -22.24
N ASN A 269 14.10 -61.39 -22.08
CA ASN A 269 14.22 -62.39 -23.14
C ASN A 269 13.04 -63.40 -23.00
N THR A 270 12.00 -63.20 -23.81
CA THR A 270 10.82 -64.05 -23.82
C THR A 270 10.96 -65.26 -24.74
N ASP A 271 12.16 -65.54 -25.22
CA ASP A 271 12.42 -66.70 -26.07
C ASP A 271 12.42 -68.01 -25.25
N VAL A 272 11.25 -68.70 -25.27
CA VAL A 272 11.02 -69.94 -24.54
C VAL A 272 12.06 -71.03 -24.85
N LYS A 273 12.62 -71.07 -26.09
CA LYS A 273 13.64 -72.01 -26.47
C LYS A 273 14.95 -71.82 -25.72
N LYS A 274 15.37 -70.54 -25.53
CA LYS A 274 16.56 -70.24 -24.74
C LYS A 274 16.37 -70.46 -23.24
N ILE A 275 15.16 -70.29 -22.76
CA ILE A 275 14.83 -70.59 -21.34
C ILE A 275 14.99 -72.09 -21.07
N THR A 276 14.56 -72.93 -22.03
CA THR A 276 14.66 -74.40 -21.89
C THR A 276 16.11 -74.94 -22.01
N GLU A 277 17.01 -74.20 -22.67
CA GLU A 277 18.45 -74.59 -22.76
C GLU A 277 19.25 -74.18 -21.50
N VAL A 278 18.72 -73.29 -20.67
CA VAL A 278 19.43 -72.79 -19.44
C VAL A 278 18.87 -73.51 -18.18
N LEU A 279 17.71 -74.10 -18.23
CA LEU A 279 17.16 -74.99 -17.20
C LEU A 279 17.62 -76.40 -17.38
#